data_ccb44fb3ba5a60566850fb5947bc395a
#
_entry.id   ccb44fb3ba5a60566850fb5947bc395a
#
_cell.length_a   1.000
_cell.length_b   1.000
_cell.length_c   1.000
_cell.angle_alpha   90.00
_cell.angle_beta   90.00
_cell.angle_gamma   90.00
#
_symmetry.space_group_name_H-M   'P 1'
#
loop_
_entity.id
_entity.type
_entity.pdbx_description
1 polymer ?
#
loop_
_entity_poly.entity_id
_entity_poly.type
_entity_poly.pdbx_seq_one_letter_code
_entity_poly.pdbx_strand_id
1 'polypeptide(L)'
;VFQQYNLWPHLTVVQNLIEAPCRVLGLSKDQAIGRAEKLLERLRLKPYSDRYPLHLSGGQQQRVAIARALMMEPAVLLFDEPTAALDPEITAQIVSIIRELAETNITQVIVTHEVEVARKTASRVVYMENGYIVEQGDASCFANPQTDAFKNYLSH
;
A
#
# COMPACT_ATOMS: atom_id res chain seq x y z
N VAL A 1 -1.98 0.84 5.52
CA VAL A 1 -0.54 0.90 5.24
C VAL A 1 -0.12 2.34 5.37
N PHE A 2 0.77 2.62 6.29
CA PHE A 2 1.20 3.97 6.65
C PHE A 2 2.47 4.37 5.89
N GLN A 3 2.68 5.66 5.71
CA GLN A 3 3.87 6.25 5.11
C GLN A 3 5.18 5.80 5.82
N GLN A 4 5.17 5.67 7.13
CA GLN A 4 6.34 5.26 7.94
C GLN A 4 6.44 3.75 8.15
N TYR A 5 5.73 2.92 7.35
CA TYR A 5 5.68 1.46 7.40
C TYR A 5 5.18 0.88 8.73
N ASN A 6 5.52 1.46 9.87
CA ASN A 6 5.14 1.08 11.24
C ASN A 6 5.36 -0.41 11.55
N LEU A 7 6.47 -0.96 11.06
CA LEU A 7 6.88 -2.33 11.37
C LEU A 7 7.39 -2.40 12.81
N TRP A 8 7.12 -3.54 13.46
CA TRP A 8 7.67 -3.80 14.79
C TRP A 8 9.18 -4.10 14.68
N PRO A 9 10.06 -3.22 15.21
CA PRO A 9 11.50 -3.30 14.96
C PRO A 9 12.17 -4.51 15.64
N HIS A 10 11.56 -5.04 16.70
CA HIS A 10 12.03 -6.20 17.47
C HIS A 10 11.54 -7.54 16.92
N LEU A 11 10.73 -7.55 15.87
CA LEU A 11 10.23 -8.73 15.18
C LEU A 11 10.86 -8.86 13.81
N THR A 12 11.13 -10.09 13.38
CA THR A 12 11.55 -10.38 11.99
C THR A 12 10.41 -10.09 11.02
N VAL A 13 10.68 -10.14 9.71
CA VAL A 13 9.67 -9.98 8.66
C VAL A 13 8.53 -11.00 8.85
N VAL A 14 8.84 -12.28 8.95
CA VAL A 14 7.81 -13.31 9.13
C VAL A 14 7.03 -13.11 10.43
N GLN A 15 7.68 -12.73 11.51
CA GLN A 15 7.01 -12.45 12.78
C GLN A 15 6.08 -11.24 12.68
N ASN A 16 6.48 -10.17 11.96
CA ASN A 16 5.60 -9.03 11.67
C ASN A 16 4.32 -9.45 10.93
N LEU A 17 4.40 -10.45 10.06
CA LEU A 17 3.25 -10.92 9.29
C LEU A 17 2.30 -11.79 10.13
N ILE A 18 2.85 -12.71 10.94
CA ILE A 18 2.01 -13.72 11.61
C ILE A 18 1.41 -13.26 12.95
N GLU A 19 1.93 -12.21 13.56
CA GLU A 19 1.52 -11.76 14.91
C GLU A 19 0.01 -11.47 14.98
N ALA A 20 -0.49 -10.59 14.09
CA ALA A 20 -1.91 -10.23 14.11
C ALA A 20 -2.84 -11.39 13.70
N PRO A 21 -2.58 -12.17 12.64
CA PRO A 21 -3.41 -13.33 12.30
C PRO A 21 -3.51 -14.36 13.42
N CYS A 22 -2.41 -14.63 14.12
CA CYS A 22 -2.44 -15.58 15.26
C CYS A 22 -3.28 -15.03 16.41
N ARG A 23 -3.16 -13.73 16.75
CA ARG A 23 -3.84 -13.15 17.90
C ARG A 23 -5.30 -12.79 17.64
N VAL A 24 -5.60 -12.33 16.43
CA VAL A 24 -6.92 -11.74 16.10
C VAL A 24 -7.79 -12.74 15.36
N LEU A 25 -7.22 -13.46 14.37
CA LEU A 25 -7.97 -14.45 13.60
C LEU A 25 -7.92 -15.86 14.20
N GLY A 26 -7.13 -16.06 15.26
CA GLY A 26 -7.01 -17.36 15.93
C GLY A 26 -6.30 -18.43 15.08
N LEU A 27 -5.52 -18.02 14.06
CA LEU A 27 -4.76 -18.98 13.26
C LEU A 27 -3.68 -19.66 14.10
N SER A 28 -3.48 -20.96 13.89
CA SER A 28 -2.30 -21.63 14.41
C SER A 28 -1.03 -21.01 13.79
N LYS A 29 0.09 -21.12 14.49
CA LYS A 29 1.37 -20.61 14.01
C LYS A 29 1.73 -21.19 12.63
N ASP A 30 1.52 -22.47 12.43
CA ASP A 30 1.83 -23.14 11.14
C ASP A 30 0.93 -22.65 10.01
N GLN A 31 -0.36 -22.43 10.27
CA GLN A 31 -1.28 -21.83 9.29
C GLN A 31 -0.87 -20.40 8.92
N ALA A 32 -0.49 -19.59 9.92
CA ALA A 32 -0.05 -18.23 9.69
C ALA A 32 1.27 -18.18 8.92
N ILE A 33 2.24 -19.04 9.24
CA ILE A 33 3.50 -19.16 8.50
C ILE A 33 3.24 -19.56 7.05
N GLY A 34 2.43 -20.60 6.80
CA GLY A 34 2.12 -21.03 5.43
C GLY A 34 1.42 -19.94 4.59
N ARG A 35 0.59 -19.09 5.22
CA ARG A 35 0.01 -17.91 4.56
C ARG A 35 1.07 -16.84 4.31
N ALA A 36 1.92 -16.55 5.28
CA ALA A 36 3.00 -15.58 5.17
C ALA A 36 3.97 -15.94 4.05
N GLU A 37 4.39 -17.20 3.93
CA GLU A 37 5.31 -17.66 2.88
C GLU A 37 4.78 -17.36 1.48
N LYS A 38 3.48 -17.61 1.22
CA LYS A 38 2.85 -17.30 -0.08
C LYS A 38 2.89 -15.80 -0.40
N LEU A 39 2.62 -14.94 0.59
CA LEU A 39 2.68 -13.49 0.42
C LEU A 39 4.11 -13.00 0.26
N LEU A 40 5.05 -13.54 1.03
CA LEU A 40 6.48 -13.20 0.90
C LEU A 40 7.03 -13.58 -0.47
N GLU A 41 6.61 -14.71 -1.03
CA GLU A 41 7.00 -15.12 -2.37
C GLU A 41 6.39 -14.19 -3.43
N ARG A 42 5.08 -13.92 -3.37
CA ARG A 42 4.37 -12.99 -4.27
C ARG A 42 4.99 -11.60 -4.28
N LEU A 43 5.39 -11.09 -3.12
CA LEU A 43 5.97 -9.74 -2.96
C LEU A 43 7.50 -9.73 -3.06
N ARG A 44 8.14 -10.86 -3.46
CA ARG A 44 9.59 -11.00 -3.61
C ARG A 44 10.37 -10.70 -2.32
N LEU A 45 9.83 -11.11 -1.20
CA LEU A 45 10.39 -10.87 0.14
C LEU A 45 10.90 -12.14 0.81
N LYS A 46 10.73 -13.32 0.20
CA LYS A 46 11.12 -14.62 0.78
C LYS A 46 12.58 -14.66 1.28
N PRO A 47 13.58 -14.09 0.59
CA PRO A 47 14.96 -14.07 1.07
C PRO A 47 15.19 -13.22 2.33
N TYR A 48 14.20 -12.45 2.74
CA TYR A 48 14.28 -11.51 3.86
C TYR A 48 13.41 -11.93 5.06
N SER A 49 12.78 -13.12 5.03
CA SER A 49 11.81 -13.57 6.03
C SER A 49 12.32 -13.50 7.47
N ASP A 50 13.61 -13.82 7.67
CA ASP A 50 14.25 -13.83 9.00
C ASP A 50 15.00 -12.53 9.33
N ARG A 51 14.92 -11.52 8.45
CA ARG A 51 15.55 -10.22 8.70
C ARG A 51 14.66 -9.32 9.56
N TYR A 52 15.30 -8.44 10.30
CA TYR A 52 14.62 -7.37 11.04
C TYR A 52 14.41 -6.14 10.14
N PRO A 53 13.39 -5.30 10.40
CA PRO A 53 13.08 -4.11 9.61
C PRO A 53 14.28 -3.19 9.37
N LEU A 54 15.15 -3.02 10.37
CA LEU A 54 16.34 -2.18 10.27
C LEU A 54 17.33 -2.63 9.16
N HIS A 55 17.27 -3.90 8.76
CA HIS A 55 18.14 -4.45 7.72
C HIS A 55 17.49 -4.50 6.34
N LEU A 56 16.37 -3.77 6.15
CA LEU A 56 15.62 -3.69 4.91
C LEU A 56 15.70 -2.29 4.30
N SER A 57 15.72 -2.21 2.97
CA SER A 57 15.52 -0.93 2.28
C SER A 57 14.09 -0.41 2.48
N GLY A 58 13.85 0.89 2.24
CA GLY A 58 12.52 1.50 2.35
C GLY A 58 11.46 0.76 1.54
N GLY A 59 11.77 0.43 0.28
CA GLY A 59 10.85 -0.33 -0.58
C GLY A 59 10.61 -1.78 -0.10
N GLN A 60 11.59 -2.40 0.55
CA GLN A 60 11.38 -3.70 1.18
C GLN A 60 10.47 -3.57 2.42
N GLN A 61 10.69 -2.55 3.26
CA GLN A 61 9.85 -2.27 4.41
C GLN A 61 8.40 -1.97 3.99
N GLN A 62 8.20 -1.19 2.92
CA GLN A 62 6.88 -0.89 2.37
C GLN A 62 6.17 -2.17 1.90
N ARG A 63 6.87 -3.06 1.18
CA ARG A 63 6.29 -4.34 0.77
C ARG A 63 5.95 -5.25 1.96
N VAL A 64 6.76 -5.25 3.02
CA VAL A 64 6.43 -5.96 4.27
C VAL A 64 5.20 -5.38 4.94
N ALA A 65 5.03 -4.05 4.97
CA ALA A 65 3.85 -3.39 5.52
C ALA A 65 2.57 -3.75 4.72
N ILE A 66 2.67 -3.82 3.39
CA ILE A 66 1.58 -4.31 2.52
C ILE A 66 1.29 -5.78 2.82
N ALA A 67 2.31 -6.65 2.86
CA ALA A 67 2.14 -8.06 3.18
C ALA A 67 1.45 -8.25 4.53
N ARG A 68 1.87 -7.51 5.56
CA ARG A 68 1.27 -7.57 6.90
C ARG A 68 -0.23 -7.21 6.88
N ALA A 69 -0.60 -6.17 6.13
CA ALA A 69 -2.00 -5.79 5.98
C ALA A 69 -2.81 -6.90 5.26
N LEU A 70 -2.25 -7.50 4.21
CA LEU A 70 -2.89 -8.57 3.44
C LEU A 70 -3.06 -9.87 4.24
N MET A 71 -2.23 -10.11 5.25
CA MET A 71 -2.36 -11.27 6.15
C MET A 71 -3.72 -11.34 6.85
N MET A 72 -4.38 -10.19 7.03
CA MET A 72 -5.69 -10.07 7.67
C MET A 72 -6.86 -10.31 6.71
N GLU A 73 -6.61 -10.60 5.42
CA GLU A 73 -7.63 -10.77 4.36
C GLU A 73 -8.68 -9.63 4.35
N PRO A 74 -8.22 -8.37 4.25
CA PRO A 74 -9.11 -7.23 4.39
C PRO A 74 -10.03 -7.09 3.17
N ALA A 75 -11.29 -6.68 3.40
CA ALA A 75 -12.19 -6.25 2.32
C ALA A 75 -11.82 -4.85 1.79
N VAL A 76 -11.21 -4.02 2.66
CA VAL A 76 -10.77 -2.65 2.33
C VAL A 76 -9.33 -2.46 2.79
N LEU A 77 -8.46 -1.95 1.92
CA LEU A 77 -7.07 -1.64 2.21
C LEU A 77 -6.84 -0.13 2.08
N LEU A 78 -6.34 0.47 3.14
CA LEU A 78 -6.06 1.90 3.20
C LEU A 78 -4.55 2.14 3.04
N PHE A 79 -4.20 2.99 2.08
CA PHE A 79 -2.83 3.45 1.85
C PHE A 79 -2.72 4.93 2.16
N ASP A 80 -1.76 5.28 2.99
CA ASP A 80 -1.42 6.65 3.33
C ASP A 80 -0.01 6.92 2.81
N GLU A 81 0.08 7.70 1.72
CA GLU A 81 1.32 8.05 1.02
C GLU A 81 2.23 6.83 0.74
N PRO A 82 1.76 5.79 0.03
CA PRO A 82 2.47 4.50 -0.07
C PRO A 82 3.80 4.57 -0.81
N THR A 83 4.08 5.65 -1.52
CA THR A 83 5.28 5.84 -2.35
C THR A 83 6.17 6.98 -1.85
N ALA A 84 5.74 7.71 -0.83
CA ALA A 84 6.51 8.84 -0.29
C ALA A 84 7.91 8.40 0.17
N ALA A 85 8.91 9.20 -0.19
CA ALA A 85 10.32 8.97 0.12
C ALA A 85 10.95 7.70 -0.51
N LEU A 86 10.30 7.12 -1.53
CA LEU A 86 10.86 6.04 -2.35
C LEU A 86 11.45 6.62 -3.65
N ASP A 87 12.49 5.96 -4.16
CA ASP A 87 13.01 6.30 -5.47
C ASP A 87 12.03 5.88 -6.60
N PRO A 88 12.17 6.45 -7.82
CA PRO A 88 11.22 6.19 -8.91
C PRO A 88 11.10 4.72 -9.32
N GLU A 89 12.17 3.94 -9.22
CA GLU A 89 12.15 2.52 -9.55
C GLU A 89 11.32 1.73 -8.53
N ILE A 90 11.52 2.00 -7.26
CA ILE A 90 10.77 1.37 -6.17
C ILE A 90 9.32 1.84 -6.17
N THR A 91 9.06 3.12 -6.44
CA THR A 91 7.69 3.65 -6.64
C THR A 91 6.96 2.86 -7.72
N ALA A 92 7.59 2.61 -8.86
CA ALA A 92 6.98 1.81 -9.94
C ALA A 92 6.64 0.37 -9.49
N GLN A 93 7.48 -0.24 -8.65
CA GLN A 93 7.22 -1.57 -8.09
C GLN A 93 6.01 -1.56 -7.13
N ILE A 94 5.88 -0.55 -6.27
CA ILE A 94 4.73 -0.42 -5.36
C ILE A 94 3.45 -0.16 -6.14
N VAL A 95 3.49 0.71 -7.16
CA VAL A 95 2.35 0.96 -8.07
C VAL A 95 1.90 -0.33 -8.78
N SER A 96 2.85 -1.18 -9.22
CA SER A 96 2.52 -2.49 -9.81
C SER A 96 1.78 -3.39 -8.82
N ILE A 97 2.25 -3.46 -7.56
CA ILE A 97 1.58 -4.24 -6.51
C ILE A 97 0.16 -3.72 -6.26
N ILE A 98 -0.02 -2.40 -6.15
CA ILE A 98 -1.34 -1.77 -5.97
C ILE A 98 -2.28 -2.14 -7.11
N ARG A 99 -1.81 -2.10 -8.36
CA ARG A 99 -2.60 -2.48 -9.54
C ARG A 99 -2.96 -3.96 -9.55
N GLU A 100 -2.00 -4.84 -9.24
CA GLU A 100 -2.26 -6.28 -9.11
C GLU A 100 -3.30 -6.58 -8.02
N LEU A 101 -3.28 -5.83 -6.91
CA LEU A 101 -4.28 -5.94 -5.85
C LEU A 101 -5.66 -5.42 -6.29
N ALA A 102 -5.74 -4.45 -7.18
CA ALA A 102 -7.00 -3.94 -7.73
C ALA A 102 -7.74 -4.99 -8.60
N GLU A 103 -7.02 -5.99 -9.12
CA GLU A 103 -7.62 -7.13 -9.84
C GLU A 103 -8.25 -8.16 -8.89
N THR A 104 -8.04 -8.00 -7.59
CA THR A 104 -8.68 -8.81 -6.54
C THR A 104 -9.94 -8.14 -6.03
N ASN A 105 -10.70 -8.82 -5.16
CA ASN A 105 -11.91 -8.26 -4.55
C ASN A 105 -11.63 -7.30 -3.37
N ILE A 106 -10.44 -6.70 -3.30
CA ILE A 106 -10.05 -5.78 -2.24
C ILE A 106 -10.30 -4.35 -2.71
N THR A 107 -11.19 -3.64 -2.03
CA THR A 107 -11.35 -2.20 -2.24
C THR A 107 -10.11 -1.46 -1.70
N GLN A 108 -9.56 -0.55 -2.49
CA GLN A 108 -8.38 0.23 -2.08
C GLN A 108 -8.74 1.71 -1.98
N VAL A 109 -8.34 2.34 -0.89
CA VAL A 109 -8.38 3.79 -0.72
C VAL A 109 -6.94 4.27 -0.58
N ILE A 110 -6.51 5.14 -1.48
CA ILE A 110 -5.13 5.62 -1.55
C ILE A 110 -5.14 7.14 -1.36
N VAL A 111 -4.46 7.61 -0.33
CA VAL A 111 -4.15 9.02 -0.14
C VAL A 111 -2.75 9.26 -0.67
N THR A 112 -2.60 10.19 -1.60
CA THR A 112 -1.30 10.57 -2.16
C THR A 112 -1.34 12.00 -2.71
N HIS A 113 -0.20 12.66 -2.66
CA HIS A 113 0.03 13.93 -3.36
C HIS A 113 0.72 13.73 -4.71
N GLU A 114 1.13 12.50 -5.04
CA GLU A 114 1.77 12.17 -6.31
C GLU A 114 0.72 11.91 -7.40
N VAL A 115 0.47 12.92 -8.24
CA VAL A 115 -0.52 12.87 -9.33
C VAL A 115 -0.31 11.65 -10.24
N GLU A 116 0.95 11.33 -10.56
CA GLU A 116 1.28 10.19 -11.43
C GLU A 116 0.94 8.83 -10.80
N VAL A 117 1.08 8.69 -9.48
CA VAL A 117 0.64 7.50 -8.76
C VAL A 117 -0.87 7.37 -8.84
N ALA A 118 -1.59 8.46 -8.55
CA ALA A 118 -3.04 8.49 -8.63
C ALA A 118 -3.55 8.17 -10.06
N ARG A 119 -2.95 8.75 -11.10
CA ARG A 119 -3.30 8.46 -12.52
C ARG A 119 -3.16 6.98 -12.88
N LYS A 120 -2.14 6.31 -12.33
CA LYS A 120 -1.83 4.91 -12.66
C LYS A 120 -2.66 3.89 -11.87
N THR A 121 -3.23 4.30 -10.74
CA THR A 121 -3.88 3.36 -9.81
C THR A 121 -5.37 3.60 -9.62
N ALA A 122 -5.86 4.84 -9.80
CA ALA A 122 -7.22 5.19 -9.45
C ALA A 122 -8.23 4.81 -10.54
N SER A 123 -9.32 4.16 -10.13
CA SER A 123 -10.57 4.07 -10.91
C SER A 123 -11.53 5.22 -10.57
N ARG A 124 -11.44 5.74 -9.35
CA ARG A 124 -12.20 6.90 -8.86
C ARG A 124 -11.25 7.87 -8.16
N VAL A 125 -11.48 9.15 -8.37
CA VAL A 125 -10.66 10.25 -7.86
C VAL A 125 -11.51 11.13 -6.95
N VAL A 126 -10.93 11.55 -5.84
CA VAL A 126 -11.50 12.56 -4.93
C VAL A 126 -10.41 13.59 -4.66
N TYR A 127 -10.57 14.80 -5.17
CA TYR A 127 -9.69 15.93 -4.85
C TYR A 127 -10.22 16.68 -3.64
N MET A 128 -9.35 16.84 -2.65
CA MET A 128 -9.69 17.50 -1.39
C MET A 128 -8.78 18.71 -1.15
N GLU A 129 -9.37 19.79 -0.67
CA GLU A 129 -8.65 20.99 -0.27
C GLU A 129 -9.28 21.56 1.01
N ASN A 130 -8.45 21.98 1.97
CA ASN A 130 -8.90 22.56 3.26
C ASN A 130 -9.95 21.71 4.00
N GLY A 131 -9.87 20.37 3.88
CA GLY A 131 -10.80 19.44 4.53
C GLY A 131 -12.13 19.24 3.80
N TYR A 132 -12.33 19.84 2.62
CA TYR A 132 -13.53 19.70 1.82
C TYR A 132 -13.25 18.94 0.53
N ILE A 133 -14.25 18.16 0.07
CA ILE A 133 -14.22 17.57 -1.27
C ILE A 133 -14.53 18.69 -2.27
N VAL A 134 -13.58 19.01 -3.13
CA VAL A 134 -13.68 20.05 -4.16
C VAL A 134 -14.14 19.47 -5.48
N GLU A 135 -13.61 18.29 -5.84
CA GLU A 135 -13.97 17.58 -7.07
C GLU A 135 -13.89 16.06 -6.86
N GLN A 136 -14.78 15.33 -7.51
CA GLN A 136 -14.74 13.87 -7.53
C GLN A 136 -15.29 13.32 -8.85
N GLY A 137 -14.74 12.18 -9.28
CA GLY A 137 -15.19 11.50 -10.50
C GLY A 137 -14.38 10.24 -10.76
N ASP A 138 -14.44 9.75 -11.99
CA ASP A 138 -13.58 8.67 -12.48
C ASP A 138 -12.20 9.23 -12.91
N ALA A 139 -11.34 8.37 -13.43
CA ALA A 139 -9.99 8.75 -13.84
C ALA A 139 -9.96 9.82 -14.97
N SER A 140 -11.07 10.08 -15.67
CA SER A 140 -11.15 11.13 -16.70
C SER A 140 -11.02 12.54 -16.12
N CYS A 141 -11.27 12.71 -14.80
CA CYS A 141 -11.06 13.98 -14.10
C CYS A 141 -9.61 14.51 -14.25
N PHE A 142 -8.63 13.62 -14.38
CA PHE A 142 -7.24 14.05 -14.60
C PHE A 142 -7.01 14.69 -15.97
N ALA A 143 -7.79 14.33 -17.00
CA ALA A 143 -7.70 14.90 -18.33
C ALA A 143 -8.62 16.11 -18.49
N ASN A 144 -9.77 16.11 -17.81
CA ASN A 144 -10.80 17.14 -17.91
C ASN A 144 -11.24 17.60 -16.51
N PRO A 145 -10.37 18.24 -15.71
CA PRO A 145 -10.72 18.78 -14.40
C PRO A 145 -11.76 19.89 -14.57
N GLN A 146 -12.78 19.90 -13.70
CA GLN A 146 -13.91 20.84 -13.80
C GLN A 146 -13.66 22.09 -12.97
N THR A 147 -12.98 21.95 -11.81
CA THR A 147 -12.71 23.07 -10.90
C THR A 147 -11.37 23.71 -11.19
N ASP A 148 -11.27 25.03 -11.01
CA ASP A 148 -9.99 25.74 -11.19
C ASP A 148 -8.96 25.33 -10.14
N ALA A 149 -9.40 24.99 -8.92
CA ALA A 149 -8.52 24.49 -7.87
C ALA A 149 -7.81 23.18 -8.32
N PHE A 150 -8.56 22.21 -8.88
CA PHE A 150 -7.97 20.96 -9.34
C PHE A 150 -7.12 21.14 -10.60
N LYS A 151 -7.52 22.03 -11.54
CA LYS A 151 -6.68 22.41 -12.70
C LYS A 151 -5.32 22.95 -12.25
N ASN A 152 -5.32 23.88 -11.31
CA ASN A 152 -4.10 24.47 -10.77
C ASN A 152 -3.23 23.42 -10.08
N TYR A 153 -3.82 22.53 -9.29
CA TYR A 153 -3.09 21.44 -8.64
C TYR A 153 -2.41 20.51 -9.66
N LEU A 154 -3.08 20.17 -10.76
CA LEU A 154 -2.55 19.29 -11.80
C LEU A 154 -1.48 19.95 -12.70
N SER A 155 -1.36 21.28 -12.65
CA SER A 155 -0.40 22.04 -13.47
C SER A 155 0.97 22.23 -12.79
N HIS A 156 1.09 21.83 -11.54
CA HIS A 156 2.32 21.85 -10.73
C HIS A 156 2.92 20.45 -10.61
#